data_3e542a79927ee29ffa7716a9d6efe7bb
#
_entry.id   3e542a79927ee29ffa7716a9d6efe7bb
#
_cell.length_a   1.000
_cell.length_b   1.000
_cell.length_c   1.000
_cell.angle_alpha   90.00
_cell.angle_beta   90.00
_cell.angle_gamma   90.00
#
_symmetry.space_group_name_H-M   'P 1'
#
loop_
_entity.id
_entity.type
_entity.pdbx_description
1 polymer ?
#
loop_
_entity_poly.entity_id
_entity_poly.type
_entity_poly.pdbx_seq_one_letter_code
_entity_poly.pdbx_strand_id
1 'polypeptide(L)'
;MEAYETRVQLEVPGKPSTQGLAKVQPRTMGERVARAVKLWAIFFACAVPTVIFPPHVIIPTAVLITGTILAVLRFKETESLLSLDAPCPTCGATGKLKGSGQVKDGRQIHCEACGFRSSLKVLPKVVASAELPATS
;
A
#
# COMPACT_ATOMS: atom_id res chain seq x y z
N MET A 1 -10.61 7.45 12.74
CA MET A 1 -10.68 7.90 11.34
C MET A 1 -11.40 6.82 10.55
N GLU A 2 -12.44 7.20 9.83
CA GLU A 2 -13.28 6.25 9.10
C GLU A 2 -12.59 5.79 7.81
N ALA A 3 -12.77 4.50 7.50
CA ALA A 3 -12.35 3.97 6.21
C ALA A 3 -13.22 4.60 5.12
N TYR A 4 -12.62 5.00 4.02
CA TYR A 4 -13.34 5.55 2.87
C TYR A 4 -13.21 4.62 1.67
N GLU A 5 -14.20 4.69 0.80
CA GLU A 5 -14.20 3.92 -0.43
C GLU A 5 -13.70 4.79 -1.59
N THR A 6 -12.80 4.25 -2.38
CA THR A 6 -12.31 4.89 -3.60
C THR A 6 -12.52 3.99 -4.80
N ARG A 7 -12.83 4.61 -5.94
CA ARG A 7 -12.95 3.86 -7.20
C ARG A 7 -11.57 3.54 -7.72
N VAL A 8 -11.41 2.29 -8.12
CA VAL A 8 -10.15 1.80 -8.68
C VAL A 8 -10.44 1.07 -9.98
N GLN A 9 -9.48 1.11 -10.86
CA GLN A 9 -9.50 0.40 -12.13
C GLN A 9 -8.38 -0.63 -12.12
N LEU A 10 -8.72 -1.85 -12.50
CA LEU A 10 -7.76 -2.92 -12.68
C LEU A 10 -7.45 -3.05 -14.17
N GLU A 11 -6.18 -2.88 -14.49
CA GLU A 11 -5.70 -2.98 -15.86
C GLU A 11 -4.81 -4.21 -16.03
N VAL A 12 -5.06 -4.93 -17.11
CA VAL A 12 -4.24 -6.05 -17.58
C VAL A 12 -3.93 -5.81 -19.05
N PRO A 13 -2.68 -5.86 -19.48
CA PRO A 13 -2.34 -5.71 -20.89
C PRO A 13 -3.10 -6.73 -21.76
N GLY A 14 -3.80 -6.21 -22.77
CA GLY A 14 -4.57 -7.04 -23.72
C GLY A 14 -5.95 -7.51 -23.23
N LYS A 15 -6.45 -7.03 -22.10
CA LYS A 15 -7.79 -7.34 -21.60
C LYS A 15 -8.58 -6.07 -21.25
N PRO A 16 -9.93 -6.12 -21.27
CA PRO A 16 -10.74 -5.00 -20.83
C PRO A 16 -10.46 -4.69 -19.35
N SER A 17 -10.34 -3.44 -19.03
CA SER A 17 -10.18 -2.99 -17.64
C SER A 17 -11.47 -3.18 -16.86
N THR A 18 -11.37 -3.61 -15.61
CA THR A 18 -12.50 -3.73 -14.69
C THR A 18 -12.43 -2.65 -13.63
N GLN A 19 -13.59 -2.12 -13.26
CA GLN A 19 -13.70 -1.13 -12.19
C GLN A 19 -14.24 -1.78 -10.92
N GLY A 20 -13.82 -1.28 -9.77
CA GLY A 20 -14.28 -1.74 -8.48
C GLY A 20 -14.10 -0.69 -7.40
N LEU A 21 -14.46 -1.07 -6.18
CA LEU A 21 -14.33 -0.25 -5.00
C LEU A 21 -13.19 -0.78 -4.12
N ALA A 22 -12.28 0.09 -3.75
CA ALA A 22 -11.25 -0.21 -2.78
C ALA A 22 -11.58 0.48 -1.45
N LYS A 23 -11.63 -0.29 -0.40
CA LYS A 23 -11.80 0.23 0.96
C LYS A 23 -10.43 0.57 1.52
N VAL A 24 -10.23 1.85 1.78
CA VAL A 24 -8.94 2.42 2.20
C VAL A 24 -9.07 2.95 3.60
N GLN A 25 -8.14 2.59 4.46
CA GLN A 25 -8.05 3.15 5.80
C GLN A 25 -6.88 4.12 5.89
N PRO A 26 -7.13 5.41 6.16
CA PRO A 26 -6.08 6.35 6.48
C PRO A 26 -5.46 6.00 7.83
N ARG A 27 -4.14 6.06 7.93
CA ARG A 27 -3.42 5.77 9.18
C ARG A 27 -3.21 7.04 9.98
N THR A 28 -3.45 6.95 11.28
CA THR A 28 -3.18 8.06 12.20
C THR A 28 -1.68 8.34 12.27
N MET A 29 -1.33 9.58 12.58
CA MET A 29 0.08 9.98 12.76
C MET A 29 0.75 9.13 13.84
N GLY A 30 0.03 8.83 14.95
CA GLY A 30 0.54 8.00 16.04
C GLY A 30 0.91 6.58 15.62
N GLU A 31 0.07 5.93 14.81
CA GLU A 31 0.36 4.58 14.29
C GLU A 31 1.55 4.57 13.33
N ARG A 32 1.72 5.62 12.54
CA ARG A 32 2.84 5.77 11.61
C ARG A 32 4.15 5.94 12.39
N VAL A 33 4.15 6.82 13.40
CA VAL A 33 5.29 7.03 14.29
C VAL A 33 5.63 5.74 15.04
N ALA A 34 4.64 5.09 15.66
CA ALA A 34 4.86 3.86 16.43
C ALA A 34 5.51 2.76 15.59
N ARG A 35 5.09 2.58 14.33
CA ARG A 35 5.69 1.59 13.42
C ARG A 35 7.10 1.96 13.00
N ALA A 36 7.36 3.24 12.70
CA ALA A 36 8.69 3.71 12.34
C ALA A 36 9.67 3.54 13.52
N VAL A 37 9.24 3.92 14.72
CA VAL A 37 10.04 3.78 15.96
C VAL A 37 10.30 2.31 16.28
N LYS A 38 9.27 1.44 16.17
CA LYS A 38 9.44 0.00 16.40
C LYS A 38 10.46 -0.61 15.44
N LEU A 39 10.38 -0.27 14.15
CA LEU A 39 11.34 -0.75 13.16
C LEU A 39 12.75 -0.24 13.46
N TRP A 40 12.88 1.05 13.75
CA TRP A 40 14.15 1.68 14.09
C TRP A 40 14.78 1.06 15.35
N ALA A 41 13.97 0.80 16.40
CA ALA A 41 14.43 0.17 17.62
C ALA A 41 14.97 -1.25 17.39
N ILE A 42 14.38 -2.02 16.46
CA ILE A 42 14.90 -3.35 16.08
C ILE A 42 16.28 -3.23 15.46
N PHE A 43 16.46 -2.30 14.50
CA PHE A 43 17.77 -2.09 13.88
C PHE A 43 18.80 -1.58 14.88
N PHE A 44 18.41 -0.72 15.80
CA PHE A 44 19.28 -0.24 16.88
C PHE A 44 19.71 -1.40 17.79
N ALA A 45 18.79 -2.24 18.22
CA ALA A 45 19.08 -3.42 19.03
C ALA A 45 20.03 -4.41 18.31
N CYS A 46 19.89 -4.54 16.99
CA CYS A 46 20.81 -5.35 16.19
C CYS A 46 22.20 -4.70 16.03
N ALA A 47 22.28 -3.36 16.03
CA ALA A 47 23.54 -2.65 15.87
C ALA A 47 24.41 -2.72 17.15
N VAL A 48 23.81 -2.76 18.34
CA VAL A 48 24.54 -2.78 19.62
C VAL A 48 25.53 -3.94 19.73
N PRO A 49 25.15 -5.22 19.48
CA PRO A 49 26.11 -6.33 19.60
C PRO A 49 27.21 -6.29 18.53
N THR A 50 27.00 -5.63 17.38
CA THR A 50 27.99 -5.56 16.32
C THR A 50 29.15 -4.62 16.65
N VAL A 51 29.02 -3.78 17.69
CA VAL A 51 30.12 -2.91 18.17
C VAL A 51 31.24 -3.72 18.77
N ILE A 52 30.97 -4.94 19.25
CA ILE A 52 31.96 -5.80 19.92
C ILE A 52 32.91 -6.48 18.91
N PHE A 53 32.47 -6.64 17.65
CA PHE A 53 33.27 -7.34 16.63
C PHE A 53 33.99 -6.35 15.69
N PRO A 54 35.25 -6.60 15.31
CA PRO A 54 35.93 -5.83 14.27
C PRO A 54 35.30 -6.18 12.88
N PRO A 55 35.02 -5.21 12.02
CA PRO A 55 35.27 -3.77 12.07
C PRO A 55 34.18 -2.97 12.79
N HIS A 56 34.50 -2.38 13.92
CA HIS A 56 33.56 -1.78 14.89
C HIS A 56 32.72 -0.63 14.38
N VAL A 57 33.09 0.03 13.29
CA VAL A 57 32.43 1.26 12.82
C VAL A 57 31.61 1.03 11.60
N ILE A 58 32.05 0.25 10.64
CA ILE A 58 31.40 0.13 9.33
C ILE A 58 30.07 -0.61 9.42
N ILE A 59 30.03 -1.75 10.13
CA ILE A 59 28.81 -2.59 10.21
C ILE A 59 27.69 -1.88 10.97
N PRO A 60 27.86 -1.36 12.21
CA PRO A 60 26.78 -0.69 12.92
C PRO A 60 26.31 0.56 12.19
N THR A 61 27.22 1.31 11.55
CA THR A 61 26.84 2.49 10.76
C THR A 61 25.96 2.11 9.57
N ALA A 62 26.31 1.08 8.81
CA ALA A 62 25.50 0.59 7.70
C ALA A 62 24.12 0.10 8.15
N VAL A 63 24.04 -0.63 9.26
CA VAL A 63 22.78 -1.11 9.86
C VAL A 63 21.89 0.06 10.29
N LEU A 64 22.45 1.09 10.94
CA LEU A 64 21.70 2.26 11.37
C LEU A 64 21.20 3.11 10.18
N ILE A 65 22.03 3.32 9.16
CA ILE A 65 21.61 4.03 7.94
C ILE A 65 20.46 3.28 7.27
N THR A 66 20.59 1.97 7.07
CA THR A 66 19.55 1.15 6.46
C THR A 66 18.27 1.17 7.28
N GLY A 67 18.35 1.03 8.61
CA GLY A 67 17.24 1.11 9.53
C GLY A 67 16.53 2.46 9.46
N THR A 68 17.28 3.55 9.36
CA THR A 68 16.73 4.90 9.24
C THR A 68 15.99 5.09 7.91
N ILE A 69 16.57 4.66 6.80
CA ILE A 69 15.92 4.72 5.48
C ILE A 69 14.60 3.95 5.50
N LEU A 70 14.61 2.71 6.01
CA LEU A 70 13.41 1.89 6.08
C LEU A 70 12.35 2.48 7.02
N ALA A 71 12.75 3.07 8.16
CA ALA A 71 11.83 3.75 9.07
C ALA A 71 11.16 4.95 8.40
N VAL A 72 11.91 5.76 7.64
CA VAL A 72 11.36 6.90 6.88
C VAL A 72 10.41 6.43 5.79
N LEU A 73 10.74 5.36 5.06
CA LEU A 73 9.86 4.79 4.04
C LEU A 73 8.54 4.30 4.66
N ARG A 74 8.61 3.62 5.81
CA ARG A 74 7.41 3.17 6.55
C ARG A 74 6.59 4.32 7.12
N PHE A 75 7.23 5.40 7.52
CA PHE A 75 6.54 6.61 7.98
C PHE A 75 5.74 7.28 6.85
N LYS A 76 6.25 7.26 5.62
CA LYS A 76 5.59 7.82 4.44
C LYS A 76 4.35 7.02 3.99
N GLU A 77 4.16 5.80 4.47
CA GLU A 77 2.95 5.02 4.17
C GLU A 77 1.74 5.60 4.91
N THR A 78 0.94 6.41 4.22
CA THR A 78 -0.21 7.14 4.79
C THR A 78 -1.49 6.34 4.80
N GLU A 79 -1.65 5.39 3.89
CA GLU A 79 -2.89 4.68 3.64
C GLU A 79 -2.65 3.18 3.52
N SER A 80 -3.64 2.40 3.93
CA SER A 80 -3.62 0.95 3.75
C SER A 80 -4.88 0.45 3.06
N LEU A 81 -4.69 -0.43 2.09
CA LEU A 81 -5.77 -1.16 1.45
C LEU A 81 -6.31 -2.20 2.42
N LEU A 82 -7.59 -2.10 2.80
CA LEU A 82 -8.28 -3.07 3.64
C LEU A 82 -8.90 -4.19 2.83
N SER A 83 -9.70 -3.82 1.84
CA SER A 83 -10.37 -4.76 0.94
C SER A 83 -10.48 -4.16 -0.46
N LEU A 84 -10.57 -5.03 -1.44
CA LEU A 84 -10.75 -4.68 -2.83
C LEU A 84 -11.91 -5.50 -3.38
N ASP A 85 -13.02 -4.82 -3.63
CA ASP A 85 -14.22 -5.40 -4.23
C ASP A 85 -14.29 -5.03 -5.71
N ALA A 86 -13.63 -5.85 -6.51
CA ALA A 86 -13.63 -5.72 -7.96
C ALA A 86 -13.64 -7.10 -8.61
N PRO A 87 -14.26 -7.26 -9.78
CA PRO A 87 -14.14 -8.48 -10.55
C PRO A 87 -12.74 -8.57 -11.17
N CYS A 88 -12.15 -9.76 -11.11
CA CYS A 88 -10.86 -9.99 -11.75
C CYS A 88 -10.98 -9.87 -13.27
N PRO A 89 -10.15 -9.06 -13.95
CA PRO A 89 -10.23 -8.89 -15.41
C PRO A 89 -9.88 -10.16 -16.21
N THR A 90 -9.38 -11.19 -15.54
CA THR A 90 -8.99 -12.45 -16.19
C THR A 90 -10.01 -13.56 -15.98
N CYS A 91 -10.50 -13.77 -14.77
CA CYS A 91 -11.40 -14.89 -14.45
C CYS A 91 -12.79 -14.44 -13.97
N GLY A 92 -13.04 -13.13 -13.80
CA GLY A 92 -14.31 -12.60 -13.34
C GLY A 92 -14.61 -12.82 -11.84
N ALA A 93 -13.75 -13.52 -11.10
CA ALA A 93 -13.97 -13.79 -9.68
C ALA A 93 -13.95 -12.49 -8.88
N THR A 94 -14.98 -12.28 -8.07
CA THR A 94 -15.10 -11.16 -7.13
C THR A 94 -14.62 -11.53 -5.73
N GLY A 95 -14.09 -10.57 -4.97
CA GLY A 95 -13.70 -10.79 -3.58
C GLY A 95 -12.46 -11.66 -3.35
N LYS A 96 -11.77 -12.11 -4.40
CA LYS A 96 -10.55 -12.92 -4.32
C LYS A 96 -9.28 -12.18 -4.72
N LEU A 97 -9.37 -10.88 -4.83
CA LEU A 97 -8.24 -10.00 -5.12
C LEU A 97 -7.55 -9.61 -3.83
N LYS A 98 -6.30 -10.01 -3.67
CA LYS A 98 -5.46 -9.61 -2.53
C LYS A 98 -4.41 -8.60 -2.96
N GLY A 99 -4.42 -7.47 -2.29
CA GLY A 99 -3.37 -6.47 -2.34
C GLY A 99 -3.09 -5.98 -0.93
N SER A 100 -1.84 -5.97 -0.51
CA SER A 100 -1.43 -5.45 0.79
C SER A 100 -0.57 -4.21 0.63
N GLY A 101 -0.75 -3.24 1.51
CA GLY A 101 0.07 -2.05 1.58
C GLY A 101 -0.62 -0.79 1.05
N GLN A 102 0.17 0.19 0.63
CA GLN A 102 -0.32 1.51 0.22
C GLN A 102 -1.10 1.44 -1.11
N VAL A 103 -2.22 2.17 -1.18
CA VAL A 103 -2.97 2.35 -2.42
C VAL A 103 -2.23 3.36 -3.29
N LYS A 104 -1.62 2.88 -4.36
CA LYS A 104 -0.83 3.69 -5.28
C LYS A 104 -1.01 3.17 -6.71
N ASP A 105 -0.96 4.08 -7.68
CA ASP A 105 -0.97 3.73 -9.10
C ASP A 105 0.18 2.78 -9.47
N GLY A 106 -0.13 1.80 -10.31
CA GLY A 106 0.83 0.79 -10.72
C GLY A 106 1.06 -0.34 -9.71
N ARG A 107 0.33 -0.35 -8.58
CA ARG A 107 0.41 -1.44 -7.61
C ARG A 107 -0.11 -2.74 -8.20
N GLN A 108 0.67 -3.80 -8.05
CA GLN A 108 0.25 -5.12 -8.50
C GLN A 108 -0.67 -5.78 -7.46
N ILE A 109 -1.84 -6.21 -7.92
CA ILE A 109 -2.83 -6.97 -7.17
C ILE A 109 -2.83 -8.40 -7.69
N HIS A 110 -2.86 -9.34 -6.77
CA HIS A 110 -2.84 -10.76 -7.07
C HIS A 110 -4.24 -11.37 -6.89
N CYS A 111 -4.70 -12.14 -7.88
CA CYS A 111 -5.94 -12.89 -7.77
C CYS A 111 -5.67 -14.28 -7.24
N GLU A 112 -6.30 -14.66 -6.12
CA GLU A 112 -6.15 -16.01 -5.54
C GLU A 112 -6.83 -17.10 -6.35
N ALA A 113 -7.82 -16.74 -7.18
CA ALA A 113 -8.57 -17.72 -7.98
C ALA A 113 -7.80 -18.18 -9.22
N CYS A 114 -7.13 -17.27 -9.93
CA CYS A 114 -6.43 -17.58 -11.18
C CYS A 114 -4.92 -17.35 -11.13
N GLY A 115 -4.38 -16.84 -10.02
CA GLY A 115 -2.96 -16.57 -9.88
C GLY A 115 -2.44 -15.37 -10.69
N PHE A 116 -3.31 -14.66 -11.39
CA PHE A 116 -2.91 -13.57 -12.28
C PHE A 116 -2.65 -12.27 -11.53
N ARG A 117 -1.73 -11.46 -12.05
CA ARG A 117 -1.41 -10.14 -11.50
C ARG A 117 -2.00 -9.06 -12.37
N SER A 118 -2.73 -8.13 -11.76
CA SER A 118 -3.27 -6.94 -12.40
C SER A 118 -2.68 -5.68 -11.79
N SER A 119 -2.53 -4.63 -12.58
CA SER A 119 -2.11 -3.33 -12.08
C SER A 119 -3.31 -2.52 -11.61
N LEU A 120 -3.19 -1.96 -10.41
CA LEU A 120 -4.18 -1.06 -9.83
C LEU A 120 -3.94 0.35 -10.34
N LYS A 121 -4.99 1.00 -10.82
CA LYS A 121 -5.01 2.43 -11.12
C LYS A 121 -6.06 3.10 -10.26
N VAL A 122 -5.65 4.09 -9.51
CA VAL A 122 -6.57 4.86 -8.67
C VAL A 122 -7.25 5.90 -9.53
N LEU A 123 -8.56 5.82 -9.65
CA LEU A 123 -9.32 6.85 -10.36
C LEU A 123 -9.39 8.11 -9.47
N PRO A 124 -9.21 9.31 -10.04
CA PRO A 124 -9.36 10.53 -9.27
C PRO A 124 -10.73 10.53 -8.63
N LYS A 125 -10.80 10.93 -7.36
CA LYS A 125 -12.05 11.06 -6.61
C LYS A 125 -12.93 12.05 -7.35
N VAL A 126 -13.87 11.56 -8.13
CA VAL A 126 -14.94 12.40 -8.66
C VAL A 126 -15.75 12.81 -7.44
N VAL A 127 -15.49 14.01 -6.95
CA VAL A 127 -16.40 14.68 -6.04
C VAL A 127 -17.72 14.69 -6.79
N ALA A 128 -18.69 13.94 -6.30
CA ALA A 128 -20.03 13.91 -6.85
C ALA A 128 -20.66 15.28 -6.63
N SER A 129 -20.26 16.24 -7.44
CA SER A 129 -21.09 17.39 -7.75
C SER A 129 -22.15 16.86 -8.69
N ALA A 130 -23.22 16.36 -8.08
CA ALA A 130 -24.46 16.08 -8.76
C ALA A 130 -24.98 17.41 -9.31
N GLU A 131 -24.73 17.64 -10.57
CA GLU A 131 -25.55 18.54 -11.35
C GLU A 131 -25.99 17.78 -12.59
N LEU A 132 -27.15 17.14 -12.43
CA LEU A 132 -27.95 16.73 -13.57
C LEU A 132 -28.37 18.01 -14.32
N PRO A 133 -28.04 18.17 -15.59
CA PRO A 133 -28.73 19.14 -16.38
C PRO A 133 -30.18 18.65 -16.55
N ALA A 134 -31.10 19.36 -15.94
CA ALA A 134 -32.51 19.25 -16.25
C ALA A 134 -32.70 19.61 -17.74
N THR A 135 -32.98 18.62 -18.55
CA THR A 135 -33.50 18.82 -19.92
C THR A 135 -34.93 19.27 -19.82
N SER A 136 -35.15 20.52 -20.18
CA SER A 136 -36.46 21.05 -20.55
C SER A 136 -36.86 20.53 -21.94
#